data_167789fe0a2cac1c295daaf4e2b25151
#
_entry.id   167789fe0a2cac1c295daaf4e2b25151
#
_cell.length_a   1.000
_cell.length_b   1.000
_cell.length_c   1.000
_cell.angle_alpha   90.00
_cell.angle_beta   90.00
_cell.angle_gamma   90.00
#
_symmetry.space_group_name_H-M   'P 1'
#
loop_
_entity.id
_entity.type
_entity.pdbx_description
1 polymer ?
#
loop_
_entity_poly.entity_id
_entity_poly.type
_entity_poly.pdbx_seq_one_letter_code
_entity_poly.pdbx_strand_id
1 'polypeptide(L)'
;LTLNYEIIGKSDEEIAKLASSNPSELNVEELLYAATLTSDPAKQEAIYTQATKQFPNDYRGYNNLGKLAYQAGNIDKAESYFKKAASVNATPEVNMNLGLISLMKGDKAAAEAYFGKAAGTKELGESMGNLYIAQGQYERAVNSFGDSKTNSAALAQILAKDYNKAKNTLANVERPDAYTDYLMAVLGARTN
;
A
#
# COMPACT_ATOMS: atom_id res chain seq x y z
N LEU A 1 -11.61 1.32 50.62
CA LEU A 1 -11.84 2.37 49.63
C LEU A 1 -11.28 1.87 48.32
N THR A 2 -12.15 1.48 47.37
CA THR A 2 -11.75 1.12 46.01
C THR A 2 -11.79 2.41 45.20
N LEU A 3 -10.63 2.89 44.74
CA LEU A 3 -10.54 4.05 43.88
C LEU A 3 -10.72 3.56 42.43
N ASN A 4 -11.90 3.79 41.87
CA ASN A 4 -12.14 3.60 40.43
C ASN A 4 -11.74 4.91 39.76
N TYR A 5 -10.72 4.88 38.89
CA TYR A 5 -10.38 5.98 38.03
C TYR A 5 -10.55 5.55 36.58
N GLU A 6 -11.16 6.41 35.80
CA GLU A 6 -11.31 6.28 34.37
C GLU A 6 -10.26 7.15 33.70
N ILE A 7 -9.41 6.56 32.85
CA ILE A 7 -8.49 7.34 32.04
C ILE A 7 -9.30 7.82 30.83
N ILE A 8 -9.73 9.08 30.89
CA ILE A 8 -10.40 9.73 29.77
C ILE A 8 -9.29 10.23 28.83
N GLY A 9 -9.17 9.62 27.65
CA GLY A 9 -8.32 10.12 26.57
C GLY A 9 -8.87 11.42 25.96
N LYS A 10 -8.06 12.11 25.14
CA LYS A 10 -8.52 13.28 24.39
C LYS A 10 -9.62 12.88 23.39
N SER A 11 -10.62 13.73 23.19
CA SER A 11 -11.64 13.54 22.16
C SER A 11 -11.08 13.77 20.75
N ASP A 12 -11.79 13.29 19.71
CA ASP A 12 -11.40 13.52 18.32
C ASP A 12 -11.29 15.01 17.99
N GLU A 13 -12.22 15.85 18.50
CA GLU A 13 -12.17 17.28 18.31
C GLU A 13 -10.95 17.92 18.99
N GLU A 14 -10.61 17.45 20.18
CA GLU A 14 -9.45 17.93 20.93
C GLU A 14 -8.15 17.53 20.22
N ILE A 15 -8.03 16.27 19.76
CA ILE A 15 -6.89 15.78 19.00
C ILE A 15 -6.73 16.57 17.70
N ALA A 16 -7.80 16.74 16.92
CA ALA A 16 -7.78 17.49 15.67
C ALA A 16 -7.38 18.97 15.89
N LYS A 17 -7.88 19.60 16.96
CA LYS A 17 -7.54 20.95 17.33
C LYS A 17 -6.07 21.07 17.72
N LEU A 18 -5.59 20.21 18.60
CA LEU A 18 -4.21 20.21 19.07
C LEU A 18 -3.22 19.91 17.94
N ALA A 19 -3.54 19.01 17.03
CA ALA A 19 -2.71 18.72 15.86
C ALA A 19 -2.41 19.97 15.01
N SER A 20 -3.32 20.95 15.01
CA SER A 20 -3.17 22.20 14.27
C SER A 20 -2.61 23.35 15.11
N SER A 21 -2.92 23.41 16.41
CA SER A 21 -2.60 24.57 17.27
C SER A 21 -1.41 24.35 18.21
N ASN A 22 -1.28 23.15 18.75
CA ASN A 22 -0.21 22.78 19.68
C ASN A 22 0.11 21.29 19.62
N PRO A 23 0.68 20.79 18.49
CA PRO A 23 0.92 19.36 18.28
C PRO A 23 1.92 18.76 19.30
N SER A 24 2.68 19.58 20.02
CA SER A 24 3.61 19.11 21.05
C SER A 24 2.90 18.50 22.27
N GLU A 25 1.60 18.74 22.45
CA GLU A 25 0.79 18.12 23.49
C GLU A 25 0.25 16.74 23.09
N LEU A 26 0.49 16.31 21.85
CA LEU A 26 0.08 15.02 21.35
C LEU A 26 1.24 14.02 21.40
N ASN A 27 0.96 12.79 21.84
CA ASN A 27 1.88 11.67 21.68
C ASN A 27 1.87 11.15 20.23
N VAL A 28 2.74 10.19 19.92
CA VAL A 28 2.86 9.67 18.55
C VAL A 28 1.58 9.02 18.05
N GLU A 29 0.88 8.26 18.91
CA GLU A 29 -0.37 7.61 18.53
C GLU A 29 -1.47 8.65 18.20
N GLU A 30 -1.58 9.67 19.05
CA GLU A 30 -2.54 10.75 18.85
C GLU A 30 -2.24 11.57 17.59
N LEU A 31 -0.96 11.83 17.27
CA LEU A 31 -0.58 12.51 16.02
C LEU A 31 -0.89 11.68 14.80
N LEU A 32 -0.55 10.39 14.82
CA LEU A 32 -0.86 9.49 13.70
C LEU A 32 -2.37 9.35 13.52
N TYR A 33 -3.12 9.28 14.61
CA TYR A 33 -4.58 9.24 14.60
C TYR A 33 -5.19 10.56 14.07
N ALA A 34 -4.66 11.71 14.50
CA ALA A 34 -5.13 13.03 14.04
C ALA A 34 -5.14 13.14 12.51
N ALA A 35 -4.15 12.56 11.83
CA ALA A 35 -4.10 12.57 10.38
C ALA A 35 -5.23 11.75 9.73
N THR A 36 -5.82 10.78 10.45
CA THR A 36 -6.97 10.01 9.94
C THR A 36 -8.30 10.75 10.08
N LEU A 37 -8.35 11.79 10.92
CA LEU A 37 -9.55 12.61 11.12
C LEU A 37 -9.77 13.65 10.01
N THR A 38 -8.87 13.75 9.06
CA THR A 38 -9.00 14.65 7.91
C THR A 38 -8.77 13.90 6.60
N SER A 39 -9.52 14.27 5.56
CA SER A 39 -9.31 13.80 4.18
C SER A 39 -8.46 14.77 3.34
N ASP A 40 -8.01 15.89 3.92
CA ASP A 40 -7.17 16.88 3.25
C ASP A 40 -5.71 16.41 3.25
N PRO A 41 -5.12 16.07 2.07
CA PRO A 41 -3.75 15.57 1.99
C PRO A 41 -2.71 16.56 2.52
N ALA A 42 -2.94 17.87 2.38
CA ALA A 42 -2.01 18.89 2.88
C ALA A 42 -1.98 18.92 4.40
N LYS A 43 -3.14 18.75 5.05
CA LYS A 43 -3.23 18.64 6.51
C LYS A 43 -2.60 17.33 6.99
N GLN A 44 -2.86 16.22 6.31
CA GLN A 44 -2.22 14.94 6.63
C GLN A 44 -0.69 15.04 6.55
N GLU A 45 -0.17 15.64 5.45
CA GLU A 45 1.28 15.84 5.28
C GLU A 45 1.88 16.70 6.42
N ALA A 46 1.20 17.77 6.81
CA ALA A 46 1.65 18.63 7.90
C ALA A 46 1.71 17.87 9.24
N ILE A 47 0.68 17.06 9.56
CA ILE A 47 0.60 16.28 10.78
C ILE A 47 1.68 15.18 10.79
N TYR A 48 1.83 14.41 9.71
CA TYR A 48 2.89 13.40 9.64
C TYR A 48 4.29 13.99 9.66
N THR A 49 4.49 15.18 9.05
CA THR A 49 5.76 15.92 9.15
C THR A 49 6.05 16.31 10.59
N GLN A 50 5.03 16.74 11.34
CA GLN A 50 5.18 17.04 12.75
C GLN A 50 5.51 15.79 13.56
N ALA A 51 4.88 14.65 13.25
CA ALA A 51 5.19 13.38 13.89
C ALA A 51 6.66 12.96 13.67
N THR A 52 7.21 13.16 12.46
CA THR A 52 8.63 12.86 12.21
C THR A 52 9.60 13.78 12.93
N LYS A 53 9.20 15.03 13.22
CA LYS A 53 10.02 15.97 13.98
C LYS A 53 10.05 15.67 15.48
N GLN A 54 8.89 15.34 16.03
CA GLN A 54 8.76 15.04 17.46
C GLN A 54 9.25 13.62 17.81
N PHE A 55 8.99 12.68 16.92
CA PHE A 55 9.29 11.26 17.13
C PHE A 55 10.15 10.70 15.97
N PRO A 56 11.40 11.19 15.82
CA PRO A 56 12.25 10.82 14.68
C PRO A 56 12.65 9.34 14.65
N ASN A 57 12.49 8.63 15.77
CA ASN A 57 12.75 7.20 15.90
C ASN A 57 11.48 6.33 15.72
N ASP A 58 10.36 6.93 15.33
CA ASP A 58 9.16 6.21 14.92
C ASP A 58 9.06 6.20 13.41
N TYR A 59 9.10 5.01 12.81
CA TYR A 59 9.07 4.84 11.35
C TYR A 59 7.74 5.24 10.71
N ARG A 60 6.64 5.21 11.47
CA ARG A 60 5.27 5.34 10.94
C ARG A 60 5.00 6.72 10.33
N GLY A 61 5.55 7.78 10.93
CA GLY A 61 5.46 9.13 10.35
C GLY A 61 6.07 9.21 8.95
N TYR A 62 7.26 8.66 8.78
CA TYR A 62 7.94 8.60 7.48
C TYR A 62 7.20 7.68 6.50
N ASN A 63 6.75 6.51 6.96
CA ASN A 63 6.00 5.57 6.13
C ASN A 63 4.70 6.19 5.59
N ASN A 64 3.97 6.94 6.42
CA ASN A 64 2.74 7.60 6.01
C ASN A 64 3.00 8.79 5.07
N LEU A 65 4.09 9.55 5.26
CA LEU A 65 4.54 10.56 4.28
C LEU A 65 4.88 9.91 2.93
N GLY A 66 5.51 8.74 2.95
CA GLY A 66 5.77 7.96 1.75
C GLY A 66 4.48 7.55 1.03
N LYS A 67 3.48 7.09 1.76
CA LYS A 67 2.16 6.74 1.20
C LYS A 67 1.46 7.95 0.57
N LEU A 68 1.48 9.12 1.23
CA LEU A 68 0.91 10.35 0.66
C LEU A 68 1.63 10.78 -0.62
N ALA A 69 2.96 10.74 -0.64
CA ALA A 69 3.74 11.06 -1.82
C ALA A 69 3.44 10.09 -2.98
N TYR A 70 3.30 8.79 -2.67
CA TYR A 70 2.90 7.77 -3.64
C TYR A 70 1.52 8.05 -4.24
N GLN A 71 0.53 8.35 -3.40
CA GLN A 71 -0.84 8.70 -3.84
C GLN A 71 -0.87 9.97 -4.70
N ALA A 72 0.02 10.91 -4.43
CA ALA A 72 0.21 12.13 -5.24
C ALA A 72 0.99 11.90 -6.54
N GLY A 73 1.42 10.65 -6.83
CA GLY A 73 2.22 10.29 -8.01
C GLY A 73 3.69 10.70 -7.92
N ASN A 74 4.16 11.18 -6.77
CA ASN A 74 5.55 11.59 -6.58
C ASN A 74 6.40 10.40 -6.09
N ILE A 75 6.78 9.54 -7.02
CA ILE A 75 7.43 8.26 -6.74
C ILE A 75 8.80 8.43 -6.09
N ASP A 76 9.60 9.40 -6.51
CA ASP A 76 10.94 9.64 -5.93
C ASP A 76 10.85 10.15 -4.49
N LYS A 77 9.89 11.02 -4.21
CA LYS A 77 9.62 11.49 -2.83
C LYS A 77 9.11 10.34 -1.95
N ALA A 78 8.24 9.48 -2.49
CA ALA A 78 7.75 8.30 -1.79
C ALA A 78 8.89 7.35 -1.44
N GLU A 79 9.78 7.05 -2.40
CA GLU A 79 10.96 6.23 -2.18
C GLU A 79 11.85 6.78 -1.07
N SER A 80 12.12 8.08 -1.09
CA SER A 80 12.94 8.74 -0.08
C SER A 80 12.36 8.56 1.33
N TYR A 81 11.06 8.77 1.49
CA TYR A 81 10.39 8.58 2.77
C TYR A 81 10.36 7.12 3.22
N PHE A 82 10.09 6.16 2.32
CA PHE A 82 10.11 4.74 2.67
C PHE A 82 11.52 4.25 3.03
N LYS A 83 12.56 4.73 2.36
CA LYS A 83 13.96 4.47 2.75
C LYS A 83 14.26 5.05 4.14
N LYS A 84 13.76 6.24 4.45
CA LYS A 84 13.91 6.82 5.78
C LYS A 84 13.15 6.00 6.83
N ALA A 85 11.94 5.56 6.54
CA ALA A 85 11.19 4.65 7.41
C ALA A 85 11.97 3.35 7.65
N ALA A 86 12.51 2.74 6.59
CA ALA A 86 13.30 1.51 6.69
C ALA A 86 14.59 1.69 7.50
N SER A 87 15.22 2.86 7.46
CA SER A 87 16.41 3.15 8.28
C SER A 87 16.09 3.23 9.78
N VAL A 88 14.84 3.51 10.14
CA VAL A 88 14.35 3.51 11.52
C VAL A 88 13.88 2.12 11.92
N ASN A 89 13.00 1.52 11.12
CA ASN A 89 12.50 0.17 11.32
C ASN A 89 12.01 -0.43 9.99
N ALA A 90 12.73 -1.42 9.47
CA ALA A 90 12.42 -2.10 8.22
C ALA A 90 11.33 -3.19 8.42
N THR A 91 10.12 -2.76 8.78
CA THR A 91 8.98 -3.68 8.96
C THR A 91 8.57 -4.34 7.64
N PRO A 92 7.82 -5.46 7.67
CA PRO A 92 7.25 -6.06 6.47
C PRO A 92 6.45 -5.06 5.60
N GLU A 93 5.67 -4.16 6.23
CA GLU A 93 4.91 -3.11 5.54
C GLU A 93 5.82 -2.12 4.82
N VAL A 94 6.89 -1.66 5.46
CA VAL A 94 7.86 -0.73 4.85
C VAL A 94 8.58 -1.41 3.68
N ASN A 95 8.97 -2.67 3.83
CA ASN A 95 9.57 -3.44 2.73
C ASN A 95 8.57 -3.65 1.59
N MET A 96 7.29 -3.89 1.89
CA MET A 96 6.23 -3.97 0.89
C MET A 96 6.15 -2.69 0.05
N ASN A 97 6.14 -1.53 0.69
CA ASN A 97 6.10 -0.24 0.02
C ASN A 97 7.34 0.00 -0.85
N LEU A 98 8.54 -0.34 -0.36
CA LEU A 98 9.78 -0.26 -1.15
C LEU A 98 9.77 -1.21 -2.34
N GLY A 99 9.23 -2.40 -2.18
CA GLY A 99 9.05 -3.35 -3.28
C GLY A 99 8.13 -2.82 -4.38
N LEU A 100 7.00 -2.21 -4.01
CA LEU A 100 6.10 -1.56 -4.96
C LEU A 100 6.77 -0.43 -5.73
N ILE A 101 7.50 0.45 -5.04
CA ILE A 101 8.25 1.54 -5.67
C ILE A 101 9.30 0.98 -6.65
N SER A 102 10.04 -0.05 -6.25
CA SER A 102 11.05 -0.69 -7.09
C SER A 102 10.43 -1.30 -8.35
N LEU A 103 9.28 -1.97 -8.20
CA LEU A 103 8.54 -2.53 -9.34
C LEU A 103 8.07 -1.44 -10.31
N MET A 104 7.53 -0.34 -9.81
CA MET A 104 7.11 0.81 -10.62
C MET A 104 8.27 1.46 -11.38
N LYS A 105 9.46 1.47 -10.78
CA LYS A 105 10.70 1.97 -11.42
C LYS A 105 11.33 0.95 -12.37
N GLY A 106 10.76 -0.24 -12.48
CA GLY A 106 11.25 -1.32 -13.36
C GLY A 106 12.42 -2.12 -12.76
N ASP A 107 12.82 -1.84 -11.52
CA ASP A 107 13.86 -2.61 -10.81
C ASP A 107 13.25 -3.87 -10.20
N LYS A 108 13.13 -4.91 -11.05
CA LYS A 108 12.52 -6.19 -10.68
C LYS A 108 13.34 -6.94 -9.62
N ALA A 109 14.66 -6.79 -9.62
CA ALA A 109 15.54 -7.45 -8.66
C ALA A 109 15.38 -6.83 -7.26
N ALA A 110 15.38 -5.51 -7.17
CA ALA A 110 15.10 -4.82 -5.90
C ALA A 110 13.68 -5.10 -5.40
N ALA A 111 12.69 -5.13 -6.30
CA ALA A 111 11.30 -5.46 -5.94
C ALA A 111 11.23 -6.86 -5.31
N GLU A 112 11.84 -7.87 -5.93
CA GLU A 112 11.87 -9.24 -5.42
C GLU A 112 12.54 -9.32 -4.03
N ALA A 113 13.66 -8.63 -3.85
CA ALA A 113 14.39 -8.59 -2.59
C ALA A 113 13.56 -7.95 -1.45
N TYR A 114 12.83 -6.86 -1.74
CA TYR A 114 11.96 -6.22 -0.77
C TYR A 114 10.71 -7.05 -0.47
N PHE A 115 10.04 -7.60 -1.47
CA PHE A 115 8.88 -8.47 -1.27
C PHE A 115 9.24 -9.73 -0.48
N GLY A 116 10.46 -10.27 -0.64
CA GLY A 116 10.96 -11.37 0.18
C GLY A 116 11.01 -11.05 1.68
N LYS A 117 11.07 -9.76 2.05
CA LYS A 117 11.07 -9.27 3.44
C LYS A 117 9.69 -8.79 3.91
N ALA A 118 8.68 -8.84 3.05
CA ALA A 118 7.33 -8.35 3.31
C ALA A 118 6.35 -9.45 3.74
N ALA A 119 6.84 -10.60 4.19
CA ALA A 119 6.01 -11.74 4.59
C ALA A 119 4.96 -11.34 5.63
N GLY A 120 3.73 -11.80 5.42
CA GLY A 120 2.58 -11.51 6.28
C GLY A 120 1.81 -10.24 5.92
N THR A 121 2.25 -9.45 4.94
CA THR A 121 1.44 -8.33 4.44
C THR A 121 0.32 -8.83 3.53
N LYS A 122 -0.85 -8.19 3.63
CA LYS A 122 -2.07 -8.61 2.93
C LYS A 122 -1.93 -8.55 1.39
N GLU A 123 -1.21 -7.54 0.91
CA GLU A 123 -1.08 -7.24 -0.52
C GLU A 123 0.08 -8.00 -1.20
N LEU A 124 0.82 -8.81 -0.45
CA LEU A 124 2.04 -9.46 -0.96
C LEU A 124 1.75 -10.38 -2.14
N GLY A 125 0.67 -11.16 -2.10
CA GLY A 125 0.30 -12.09 -3.16
C GLY A 125 0.06 -11.38 -4.49
N GLU A 126 -0.70 -10.29 -4.50
CA GLU A 126 -0.97 -9.48 -5.69
C GLU A 126 0.29 -8.79 -6.23
N SER A 127 1.10 -8.26 -5.34
CA SER A 127 2.34 -7.57 -5.73
C SER A 127 3.37 -8.52 -6.31
N MET A 128 3.52 -9.70 -5.73
CA MET A 128 4.33 -10.77 -6.29
C MET A 128 3.79 -11.26 -7.64
N GLY A 129 2.47 -11.38 -7.78
CA GLY A 129 1.82 -11.70 -9.05
C GLY A 129 2.18 -10.69 -10.16
N ASN A 130 2.09 -9.40 -9.87
CA ASN A 130 2.47 -8.33 -10.79
C ASN A 130 3.99 -8.37 -11.13
N LEU A 131 4.85 -8.65 -10.15
CA LEU A 131 6.27 -8.85 -10.38
C LEU A 131 6.52 -10.02 -11.33
N TYR A 132 5.87 -11.17 -11.13
CA TYR A 132 6.02 -12.33 -11.99
C TYR A 132 5.48 -12.09 -13.41
N ILE A 133 4.40 -11.33 -13.58
CA ILE A 133 3.98 -10.85 -14.93
C ILE A 133 5.11 -10.06 -15.58
N ALA A 134 5.69 -9.10 -14.87
CA ALA A 134 6.77 -8.27 -15.39
C ALA A 134 8.05 -9.06 -15.71
N GLN A 135 8.25 -10.21 -15.06
CA GLN A 135 9.35 -11.15 -15.32
C GLN A 135 9.03 -12.18 -16.42
N GLY A 136 7.79 -12.23 -16.93
CA GLY A 136 7.33 -13.23 -17.90
C GLY A 136 7.05 -14.61 -17.29
N GLN A 137 6.95 -14.70 -15.96
CA GLN A 137 6.71 -15.94 -15.21
C GLN A 137 5.22 -16.13 -14.92
N TYR A 138 4.43 -16.34 -15.97
CA TYR A 138 2.98 -16.22 -15.92
C TYR A 138 2.30 -17.27 -15.04
N GLU A 139 2.80 -18.50 -15.01
CA GLU A 139 2.25 -19.56 -14.14
C GLU A 139 2.49 -19.24 -12.65
N ARG A 140 3.67 -18.69 -12.31
CA ARG A 140 3.94 -18.22 -10.96
C ARG A 140 3.06 -17.04 -10.59
N ALA A 141 2.79 -16.14 -11.54
CA ALA A 141 1.86 -15.04 -11.35
C ALA A 141 0.45 -15.54 -11.02
N VAL A 142 -0.07 -16.50 -11.80
CA VAL A 142 -1.40 -17.12 -11.55
C VAL A 142 -1.46 -17.72 -10.13
N ASN A 143 -0.43 -18.43 -9.71
CA ASN A 143 -0.37 -19.02 -8.37
C ASN A 143 -0.34 -17.95 -7.28
N SER A 144 0.39 -16.85 -7.49
CA SER A 144 0.48 -15.73 -6.55
C SER A 144 -0.83 -14.97 -6.37
N PHE A 145 -1.57 -14.76 -7.46
CA PHE A 145 -2.90 -14.14 -7.40
C PHE A 145 -3.95 -15.05 -6.77
N GLY A 146 -3.78 -16.38 -6.84
CA GLY A 146 -4.72 -17.34 -6.28
C GLY A 146 -6.13 -17.17 -6.87
N ASP A 147 -7.11 -16.90 -6.00
CA ASP A 147 -8.51 -16.68 -6.36
C ASP A 147 -8.91 -15.20 -6.48
N SER A 148 -7.93 -14.31 -6.58
CA SER A 148 -8.17 -12.88 -6.75
C SER A 148 -9.03 -12.59 -7.97
N LYS A 149 -10.02 -11.69 -7.81
CA LYS A 149 -10.96 -11.26 -8.87
C LYS A 149 -10.58 -9.88 -9.39
N THR A 150 -9.35 -9.77 -9.88
CA THR A 150 -8.79 -8.52 -10.40
C THR A 150 -8.38 -8.66 -11.86
N ASN A 151 -8.29 -7.52 -12.55
CA ASN A 151 -7.79 -7.47 -13.92
C ASN A 151 -6.36 -8.02 -14.05
N SER A 152 -5.51 -7.78 -13.05
CA SER A 152 -4.14 -8.32 -13.04
C SER A 152 -4.12 -9.84 -12.96
N ALA A 153 -4.99 -10.45 -12.14
CA ALA A 153 -5.14 -11.90 -12.07
C ALA A 153 -5.60 -12.48 -13.41
N ALA A 154 -6.61 -11.86 -14.03
CA ALA A 154 -7.10 -12.26 -15.35
C ALA A 154 -6.02 -12.14 -16.43
N LEU A 155 -5.25 -11.05 -16.42
CA LEU A 155 -4.11 -10.87 -17.33
C LEU A 155 -3.09 -12.00 -17.20
N ALA A 156 -2.70 -12.35 -15.96
CA ALA A 156 -1.78 -13.45 -15.70
C ALA A 156 -2.31 -14.77 -16.28
N GLN A 157 -3.60 -15.05 -16.08
CA GLN A 157 -4.26 -16.26 -16.59
C GLN A 157 -4.31 -16.28 -18.13
N ILE A 158 -4.59 -15.14 -18.78
CA ILE A 158 -4.56 -15.02 -20.25
C ILE A 158 -3.14 -15.29 -20.77
N LEU A 159 -2.13 -14.72 -20.14
CA LEU A 159 -0.72 -14.88 -20.54
C LEU A 159 -0.23 -16.31 -20.29
N ALA A 160 -0.72 -16.97 -19.24
CA ALA A 160 -0.48 -18.39 -18.96
C ALA A 160 -1.34 -19.33 -19.84
N LYS A 161 -2.21 -18.79 -20.70
CA LYS A 161 -3.14 -19.53 -21.57
C LYS A 161 -4.23 -20.31 -20.81
N ASP A 162 -4.47 -19.97 -19.53
CA ASP A 162 -5.60 -20.51 -18.76
C ASP A 162 -6.87 -19.68 -19.03
N TYR A 163 -7.40 -19.84 -20.24
CA TYR A 163 -8.52 -19.02 -20.75
C TYR A 163 -9.82 -19.27 -19.99
N ASN A 164 -10.05 -20.49 -19.52
CA ASN A 164 -11.27 -20.80 -18.74
C ASN A 164 -11.26 -20.08 -17.39
N LYS A 165 -10.13 -20.10 -16.70
CA LYS A 165 -9.96 -19.37 -15.44
C LYS A 165 -10.06 -17.87 -15.66
N ALA A 166 -9.42 -17.35 -16.72
CA ALA A 166 -9.49 -15.94 -17.09
C ALA A 166 -10.92 -15.46 -17.34
N LYS A 167 -11.73 -16.24 -18.08
CA LYS A 167 -13.15 -15.95 -18.32
C LYS A 167 -13.94 -15.84 -17.02
N ASN A 168 -13.74 -16.79 -16.12
CA ASN A 168 -14.40 -16.76 -14.81
C ASN A 168 -13.95 -15.57 -13.96
N THR A 169 -12.65 -15.26 -13.95
CA THR A 169 -12.10 -14.11 -13.20
C THR A 169 -12.69 -12.80 -13.72
N LEU A 170 -12.68 -12.56 -15.05
CA LEU A 170 -13.21 -11.33 -15.67
C LEU A 170 -14.70 -11.15 -15.41
N ALA A 171 -15.48 -12.24 -15.43
CA ALA A 171 -16.91 -12.19 -15.14
C ALA A 171 -17.23 -11.80 -13.67
N ASN A 172 -16.26 -11.90 -12.77
CA ASN A 172 -16.41 -11.66 -11.33
C ASN A 172 -15.49 -10.54 -10.81
N VAL A 173 -14.96 -9.68 -11.67
CA VAL A 173 -14.18 -8.51 -11.24
C VAL A 173 -15.07 -7.60 -10.42
N GLU A 174 -14.64 -7.24 -9.19
CA GLU A 174 -15.45 -6.46 -8.26
C GLU A 174 -15.73 -5.03 -8.75
N ARG A 175 -14.80 -4.45 -9.49
CA ARG A 175 -14.91 -3.09 -10.07
C ARG A 175 -14.48 -3.15 -11.53
N PRO A 176 -15.37 -3.60 -12.43
CA PRO A 176 -15.08 -3.64 -13.84
C PRO A 176 -14.91 -2.22 -14.41
N ASP A 177 -13.96 -2.08 -15.32
CA ASP A 177 -13.61 -0.83 -16.00
C ASP A 177 -13.29 -1.09 -17.48
N ALA A 178 -12.90 -0.06 -18.21
CA ALA A 178 -12.52 -0.18 -19.62
C ALA A 178 -11.37 -1.21 -19.84
N TYR A 179 -10.51 -1.41 -18.85
CA TYR A 179 -9.46 -2.44 -18.95
C TYR A 179 -10.02 -3.84 -18.83
N THR A 180 -11.05 -4.04 -18.02
CA THR A 180 -11.81 -5.33 -17.97
C THR A 180 -12.39 -5.67 -19.35
N ASP A 181 -13.05 -4.70 -20.01
CA ASP A 181 -13.62 -4.88 -21.34
C ASP A 181 -12.54 -5.19 -22.39
N TYR A 182 -11.40 -4.50 -22.33
CA TYR A 182 -10.25 -4.79 -23.18
C TYR A 182 -9.75 -6.22 -22.99
N LEU A 183 -9.59 -6.68 -21.75
CA LEU A 183 -9.14 -8.05 -21.47
C LEU A 183 -10.16 -9.11 -21.93
N MET A 184 -11.46 -8.83 -21.83
CA MET A 184 -12.52 -9.70 -22.38
C MET A 184 -12.41 -9.80 -23.91
N ALA A 185 -12.15 -8.68 -24.59
CA ALA A 185 -11.95 -8.69 -26.05
C ALA A 185 -10.69 -9.47 -26.45
N VAL A 186 -9.58 -9.29 -25.74
CA VAL A 186 -8.34 -10.05 -25.95
C VAL A 186 -8.58 -11.55 -25.75
N LEU A 187 -9.32 -11.94 -24.70
CA LEU A 187 -9.66 -13.32 -24.41
C LEU A 187 -10.52 -13.91 -25.55
N GLY A 188 -11.54 -13.19 -26.00
CA GLY A 188 -12.38 -13.60 -27.13
C GLY A 188 -11.58 -13.85 -28.40
N ALA A 189 -10.63 -12.97 -28.74
CA ALA A 189 -9.76 -13.14 -29.91
C ALA A 189 -8.79 -14.33 -29.81
N ARG A 190 -8.54 -14.86 -28.61
CA ARG A 190 -7.65 -16.02 -28.39
C ARG A 190 -8.39 -17.35 -28.25
N THR A 191 -9.71 -17.32 -28.09
CA THR A 191 -10.55 -18.51 -27.87
C THR A 191 -11.48 -18.82 -29.04
N ASN A 192 -11.57 -17.93 -30.05
CA ASN A 192 -12.30 -18.13 -31.32
C ASN A 192 -11.30 -18.67 -32.43
#